data_fd664259f342a3b015ed0244023b45cd
#
_entry.id   fd664259f342a3b015ed0244023b45cd
#
_cell.length_a   1.000
_cell.length_b   1.000
_cell.length_c   1.000
_cell.angle_alpha   90.00
_cell.angle_beta   90.00
_cell.angle_gamma   90.00
#
_symmetry.space_group_name_H-M   'P 1'
#
loop_
_entity.id
_entity.type
_entity.pdbx_description
1 polymer ?
#
loop_
_entity_poly.entity_id
_entity_poly.type
_entity_poly.pdbx_seq_one_letter_code
_entity_poly.pdbx_strand_id
1 'polypeptide(L)'
;MKRVAFLLMLPLLAWMAAAQDQPGYGNPHNPSGELTLQVSSSPEIKLSFTERFTFPFLRGESPLTQDNNIGLALGAEISPISLNGVAEFVLTPIAFFQFSAGGRIGSGWNVNLFGSDIYGIGFNLPDAEGRAVHDGSAFDGLLWKAQTGGTIQFDVAALYPGDWHHVVARSYHEINYKGYTRAKAGESWYYEFDYGENVNGFNYYGNLLIGYQMPVFFNLAALLAEADLYLYDTPDRGKWGDDRIRWTFSGIFGFTVTKRLDLNLIAQFQTWRNYQEPDWEGLYYQNRTIDGSRPLSLQFYRIAAALTYRL
;
A
#
# COMPACT_ATOMS: atom_id res chain seq x y z
N MET A 1 -3.60 -4.47 24.98
CA MET A 1 -4.51 -4.01 23.89
C MET A 1 -3.79 -4.26 22.57
N LYS A 2 -4.40 -5.05 21.65
CA LYS A 2 -3.76 -5.40 20.38
C LYS A 2 -3.73 -4.14 19.51
N ARG A 3 -2.54 -3.64 19.21
CA ARG A 3 -2.32 -2.47 18.36
C ARG A 3 -2.38 -2.87 16.89
N VAL A 4 -2.96 -2.00 16.11
CA VAL A 4 -3.31 -2.16 14.71
C VAL A 4 -2.41 -1.27 13.86
N ALA A 5 -1.83 -1.83 12.83
CA ALA A 5 -1.04 -1.08 11.86
C ALA A 5 -1.55 -1.26 10.44
N PHE A 6 -1.61 -0.19 9.71
CA PHE A 6 -2.04 -0.12 8.32
C PHE A 6 -1.10 0.70 7.48
N LEU A 7 -0.62 0.17 6.38
CA LEU A 7 -0.20 1.02 5.26
C LEU A 7 0.07 0.24 3.96
N LEU A 8 -0.35 0.82 2.84
CA LEU A 8 0.20 0.62 1.48
C LEU A 8 -0.36 -0.50 0.61
N MET A 9 -1.60 -0.95 0.80
CA MET A 9 -2.20 -1.94 -0.12
C MET A 9 -3.10 -1.37 -1.22
N LEU A 10 -3.43 -0.08 -1.21
CA LEU A 10 -4.41 0.50 -2.12
C LEU A 10 -4.04 0.47 -3.61
N PRO A 11 -2.81 0.77 -4.03
CA PRO A 11 -2.48 0.69 -5.46
C PRO A 11 -2.47 -0.74 -6.00
N LEU A 12 -2.24 -1.74 -5.14
CA LEU A 12 -2.07 -3.13 -5.59
C LEU A 12 -3.40 -3.79 -5.95
N LEU A 13 -4.45 -3.59 -5.15
CA LEU A 13 -5.76 -4.20 -5.38
C LEU A 13 -6.47 -3.60 -6.60
N ALA A 14 -6.38 -2.29 -6.77
CA ALA A 14 -6.89 -1.62 -7.96
C ALA A 14 -6.18 -2.09 -9.24
N TRP A 15 -4.90 -2.48 -9.13
CA TRP A 15 -4.11 -2.96 -10.24
C TRP A 15 -4.39 -4.42 -10.62
N MET A 16 -4.71 -5.26 -9.66
CA MET A 16 -5.08 -6.65 -9.92
C MET A 16 -6.43 -6.76 -10.64
N ALA A 17 -7.37 -5.85 -10.35
CA ALA A 17 -8.62 -5.75 -11.10
C ALA A 17 -8.38 -5.31 -12.56
N ALA A 18 -7.39 -4.47 -12.82
CA ALA A 18 -7.04 -4.03 -14.16
C ALA A 18 -6.35 -5.10 -15.02
N ALA A 19 -5.81 -6.18 -14.41
CA ALA A 19 -5.19 -7.27 -15.16
C ALA A 19 -6.22 -8.29 -15.73
N GLN A 20 -7.47 -8.25 -15.26
CA GLN A 20 -8.50 -9.22 -15.66
C GLN A 20 -9.33 -8.82 -16.88
N ASP A 21 -9.49 -7.54 -17.10
CA ASP A 21 -10.04 -7.00 -18.35
C ASP A 21 -9.02 -5.97 -18.84
N GLN A 22 -8.21 -6.36 -19.81
CA GLN A 22 -7.78 -5.35 -20.74
C GLN A 22 -9.08 -4.93 -21.45
N PRO A 23 -9.73 -3.80 -21.09
CA PRO A 23 -10.77 -3.25 -21.92
C PRO A 23 -10.04 -3.07 -23.24
N GLY A 24 -10.52 -3.70 -24.28
CA GLY A 24 -9.96 -3.53 -25.61
C GLY A 24 -9.75 -2.03 -25.75
N TYR A 25 -8.52 -1.56 -25.85
CA TYR A 25 -8.06 -0.19 -25.71
C TYR A 25 -9.09 0.77 -26.25
N GLY A 26 -10.04 1.09 -25.37
CA GLY A 26 -11.17 1.94 -25.67
C GLY A 26 -10.66 3.34 -25.91
N ASN A 27 -11.35 4.04 -26.75
CA ASN A 27 -11.26 5.45 -26.97
C ASN A 27 -10.72 6.18 -25.72
N PRO A 28 -9.63 6.98 -25.77
CA PRO A 28 -9.09 7.75 -24.64
C PRO A 28 -10.13 8.66 -23.97
N HIS A 29 -11.30 8.81 -24.56
CA HIS A 29 -12.46 9.52 -24.03
C HIS A 29 -13.42 8.63 -23.20
N ASN A 30 -13.08 7.36 -22.94
CA ASN A 30 -13.90 6.51 -22.08
C ASN A 30 -13.12 6.15 -20.81
N PRO A 31 -13.12 7.05 -19.80
CA PRO A 31 -12.47 6.79 -18.51
C PRO A 31 -13.12 5.58 -17.84
N SER A 32 -12.34 4.86 -17.01
CA SER A 32 -12.82 3.73 -16.23
C SER A 32 -12.77 4.07 -14.74
N GLY A 33 -13.94 4.14 -14.11
CA GLY A 33 -14.08 4.42 -12.68
C GLY A 33 -14.23 3.14 -11.87
N GLU A 34 -13.59 3.12 -10.70
CA GLU A 34 -13.69 2.03 -9.74
C GLU A 34 -14.00 2.56 -8.34
N LEU A 35 -14.94 1.90 -7.66
CA LEU A 35 -15.25 2.15 -6.25
C LEU A 35 -14.87 0.91 -5.45
N THR A 36 -13.98 1.05 -4.47
CA THR A 36 -13.51 -0.07 -3.66
C THR A 36 -13.78 0.17 -2.18
N LEU A 37 -14.50 -0.76 -1.55
CA LEU A 37 -14.68 -0.84 -0.10
C LEU A 37 -13.72 -1.87 0.47
N GLN A 38 -12.89 -1.46 1.41
CA GLN A 38 -11.97 -2.33 2.14
C GLN A 38 -12.36 -2.41 3.60
N VAL A 39 -12.31 -3.62 4.13
CA VAL A 39 -12.50 -3.90 5.56
C VAL A 39 -11.44 -4.89 6.03
N SER A 40 -11.01 -4.80 7.29
CA SER A 40 -10.07 -5.78 7.83
C SER A 40 -10.37 -6.15 9.28
N SER A 41 -9.80 -7.29 9.74
CA SER A 41 -9.89 -7.76 11.13
C SER A 41 -9.13 -6.89 12.12
N SER A 42 -8.18 -6.12 11.66
CA SER A 42 -7.72 -4.87 12.24
C SER A 42 -8.83 -3.88 11.95
N PRO A 43 -9.46 -3.19 12.89
CA PRO A 43 -10.70 -2.46 12.64
C PRO A 43 -10.50 -1.27 11.70
N GLU A 44 -10.31 -1.56 10.45
CA GLU A 44 -10.11 -0.60 9.37
C GLU A 44 -11.22 -0.73 8.35
N ILE A 45 -11.79 0.40 8.00
CA ILE A 45 -12.73 0.55 6.91
C ILE A 45 -12.25 1.70 6.04
N LYS A 46 -12.15 1.47 4.73
CA LYS A 46 -11.75 2.49 3.76
C LYS A 46 -12.58 2.37 2.49
N LEU A 47 -13.12 3.48 2.04
CA LEU A 47 -13.76 3.61 0.74
C LEU A 47 -12.83 4.41 -0.16
N SER A 48 -12.56 3.91 -1.34
CA SER A 48 -11.77 4.60 -2.36
C SER A 48 -12.51 4.67 -3.69
N PHE A 49 -12.37 5.79 -4.35
CA PHE A 49 -12.77 5.99 -5.74
C PHE A 49 -11.52 6.26 -6.57
N THR A 50 -11.41 5.63 -7.72
CA THR A 50 -10.30 5.85 -8.66
C THR A 50 -10.86 5.98 -10.07
N GLU A 51 -10.45 7.02 -10.78
CA GLU A 51 -10.73 7.23 -12.20
C GLU A 51 -9.44 7.06 -13.00
N ARG A 52 -9.47 6.28 -14.09
CA ARG A 52 -8.31 5.99 -14.92
C ARG A 52 -8.53 6.50 -16.34
N PHE A 53 -7.52 7.19 -16.85
CA PHE A 53 -7.44 7.67 -18.22
C PHE A 53 -6.25 6.98 -18.89
N THR A 54 -6.48 6.39 -20.06
CA THR A 54 -5.42 5.70 -20.81
C THR A 54 -5.28 6.30 -22.20
N PHE A 55 -4.08 6.74 -22.53
CA PHE A 55 -3.75 7.36 -23.79
C PHE A 55 -2.75 6.48 -24.56
N PRO A 56 -3.05 6.09 -25.81
CA PRO A 56 -2.08 5.39 -26.67
C PRO A 56 -0.79 6.18 -26.81
N PHE A 57 0.37 5.53 -26.64
CA PHE A 57 1.66 6.18 -26.74
C PHE A 57 2.72 5.20 -27.27
N LEU A 58 3.48 5.58 -28.30
CA LEU A 58 4.55 4.78 -28.93
C LEU A 58 4.11 3.36 -29.29
N ARG A 59 2.89 3.20 -29.81
CA ARG A 59 2.37 1.91 -30.28
C ARG A 59 3.08 1.46 -31.53
N GLY A 60 3.42 0.15 -31.57
CA GLY A 60 3.98 -0.53 -32.73
C GLY A 60 3.13 -1.73 -33.14
N GLU A 61 3.53 -2.43 -34.20
CA GLU A 61 2.85 -3.62 -34.72
C GLU A 61 3.22 -4.90 -33.93
N SER A 62 4.29 -4.86 -33.15
CA SER A 62 4.74 -6.00 -32.35
C SER A 62 3.80 -6.25 -31.16
N PRO A 63 3.51 -7.50 -30.78
CA PRO A 63 2.80 -7.83 -29.55
C PRO A 63 3.39 -7.19 -28.29
N LEU A 64 4.69 -6.86 -28.30
CA LEU A 64 5.34 -6.19 -27.18
C LEU A 64 5.06 -4.69 -27.11
N THR A 65 4.61 -4.06 -28.20
CA THR A 65 4.45 -2.59 -28.29
C THR A 65 3.05 -2.17 -28.73
N GLN A 66 2.20 -3.07 -29.18
CA GLN A 66 0.85 -2.74 -29.65
C GLN A 66 -0.01 -2.05 -28.58
N ASP A 67 0.26 -2.35 -27.32
CA ASP A 67 -0.49 -1.89 -26.16
C ASP A 67 0.23 -0.80 -25.34
N ASN A 68 1.29 -0.21 -25.92
CA ASN A 68 2.01 0.89 -25.30
C ASN A 68 1.09 2.07 -25.03
N ASN A 69 1.18 2.61 -23.83
CA ASN A 69 0.29 3.67 -23.38
C ASN A 69 0.88 4.54 -22.27
N ILE A 70 0.22 5.67 -22.04
CA ILE A 70 0.33 6.50 -20.86
C ILE A 70 -0.98 6.38 -20.09
N GLY A 71 -0.91 6.01 -18.82
CA GLY A 71 -2.01 6.02 -17.87
C GLY A 71 -1.94 7.19 -16.92
N LEU A 72 -3.09 7.77 -16.59
CA LEU A 72 -3.27 8.71 -15.49
C LEU A 72 -4.38 8.19 -14.59
N ALA A 73 -4.09 7.94 -13.32
CA ALA A 73 -5.07 7.59 -12.31
C ALA A 73 -5.24 8.74 -11.32
N LEU A 74 -6.48 9.13 -11.06
CA LEU A 74 -6.85 10.12 -10.06
C LEU A 74 -7.79 9.45 -9.06
N GLY A 75 -7.54 9.61 -7.77
CA GLY A 75 -8.31 8.93 -6.73
C GLY A 75 -8.56 9.78 -5.51
N ALA A 76 -9.61 9.42 -4.79
CA ALA A 76 -9.92 9.90 -3.46
C ALA A 76 -10.20 8.71 -2.53
N GLU A 77 -9.76 8.82 -1.29
CA GLU A 77 -9.93 7.78 -0.28
C GLU A 77 -10.45 8.41 1.00
N ILE A 78 -11.43 7.77 1.61
CA ILE A 78 -11.98 8.17 2.90
C ILE A 78 -12.03 6.99 3.86
N SER A 79 -11.63 7.24 5.08
CA SER A 79 -11.78 6.32 6.22
C SER A 79 -12.53 7.04 7.35
N PRO A 80 -12.88 6.36 8.45
CA PRO A 80 -13.47 7.02 9.62
C PRO A 80 -12.60 8.14 10.22
N ILE A 81 -11.30 8.17 9.92
CA ILE A 81 -10.31 9.09 10.55
C ILE A 81 -9.43 9.83 9.56
N SER A 82 -9.66 9.69 8.26
CA SER A 82 -8.79 10.32 7.24
C SER A 82 -9.48 10.58 5.91
N LEU A 83 -8.92 11.51 5.15
CA LEU A 83 -9.26 11.79 3.76
C LEU A 83 -7.97 11.96 2.95
N ASN A 84 -7.87 11.31 1.79
CA ASN A 84 -6.72 11.38 0.90
C ASN A 84 -7.12 11.67 -0.54
N GLY A 85 -6.28 12.44 -1.23
CA GLY A 85 -6.22 12.51 -2.69
C GLY A 85 -4.99 11.78 -3.21
N VAL A 86 -5.13 11.06 -4.31
CA VAL A 86 -4.05 10.27 -4.94
C VAL A 86 -4.01 10.60 -6.43
N ALA A 87 -2.79 10.73 -6.97
CA ALA A 87 -2.58 10.85 -8.40
C ALA A 87 -1.39 9.97 -8.81
N GLU A 88 -1.52 9.24 -9.91
CA GLU A 88 -0.47 8.38 -10.44
C GLU A 88 -0.43 8.47 -11.96
N PHE A 89 0.78 8.62 -12.49
CA PHE A 89 1.14 8.53 -13.89
C PHE A 89 1.85 7.20 -14.12
N VAL A 90 1.48 6.48 -15.17
CA VAL A 90 2.09 5.22 -15.56
C VAL A 90 2.46 5.27 -17.04
N LEU A 91 3.71 5.04 -17.37
CA LEU A 91 4.21 4.87 -18.74
C LEU A 91 4.48 3.39 -18.98
N THR A 92 3.81 2.81 -19.98
CA THR A 92 4.04 1.44 -20.45
C THR A 92 4.72 1.49 -21.83
N PRO A 93 6.07 1.56 -21.89
CA PRO A 93 6.80 1.64 -23.16
C PRO A 93 6.95 0.28 -23.84
N ILE A 94 6.72 -0.81 -23.11
CA ILE A 94 6.74 -2.18 -23.60
C ILE A 94 5.92 -3.07 -22.65
N ALA A 95 5.28 -4.12 -23.15
CA ALA A 95 4.27 -4.92 -22.45
C ALA A 95 4.71 -5.48 -21.07
N PHE A 96 6.00 -5.77 -20.89
CA PHE A 96 6.53 -6.36 -19.65
C PHE A 96 7.15 -5.34 -18.69
N PHE A 97 7.24 -4.05 -19.07
CA PHE A 97 7.85 -3.01 -18.24
C PHE A 97 6.96 -1.77 -18.14
N GLN A 98 6.87 -1.22 -16.93
CA GLN A 98 6.20 0.04 -16.66
C GLN A 98 7.05 0.92 -15.76
N PHE A 99 6.97 2.21 -15.99
CA PHE A 99 7.49 3.24 -15.11
C PHE A 99 6.31 3.99 -14.50
N SER A 100 6.35 4.27 -13.19
CA SER A 100 5.32 5.05 -12.52
C SER A 100 5.91 6.24 -11.78
N ALA A 101 5.13 7.33 -11.69
CA ALA A 101 5.39 8.46 -10.84
C ALA A 101 4.07 8.95 -10.25
N GLY A 102 4.03 9.28 -8.98
CA GLY A 102 2.77 9.66 -8.36
C GLY A 102 2.94 10.28 -6.99
N GLY A 103 1.80 10.51 -6.35
CA GLY A 103 1.79 11.05 -5.01
C GLY A 103 0.44 10.94 -4.34
N ARG A 104 0.48 11.21 -3.04
CA ARG A 104 -0.66 11.26 -2.15
C ARG A 104 -0.58 12.52 -1.32
N ILE A 105 -1.72 13.15 -1.07
CA ILE A 105 -1.89 14.20 -0.08
C ILE A 105 -3.10 13.84 0.78
N GLY A 106 -3.00 14.02 2.09
CA GLY A 106 -4.09 13.67 2.99
C GLY A 106 -4.02 14.38 4.32
N SER A 107 -5.10 14.25 5.08
CA SER A 107 -5.19 14.69 6.45
C SER A 107 -6.12 13.76 7.24
N GLY A 108 -6.17 13.93 8.54
CA GLY A 108 -6.98 13.08 9.40
C GLY A 108 -7.61 13.85 10.57
N TRP A 109 -8.48 13.16 11.29
CA TRP A 109 -9.14 13.65 12.49
C TRP A 109 -9.24 12.56 13.53
N ASN A 110 -9.50 12.95 14.76
CA ASN A 110 -9.62 12.03 15.88
C ASN A 110 -11.08 11.65 16.10
N VAL A 111 -11.34 10.40 16.41
CA VAL A 111 -12.67 9.87 16.71
C VAL A 111 -12.61 9.09 18.03
N ASN A 112 -13.55 9.34 18.94
CA ASN A 112 -13.76 8.47 20.09
C ASN A 112 -14.76 7.38 19.71
N LEU A 113 -14.31 6.12 19.67
CA LEU A 113 -15.15 4.95 19.39
C LEU A 113 -15.13 4.02 20.60
N PHE A 114 -16.31 3.79 21.18
CA PHE A 114 -16.49 2.90 22.33
C PHE A 114 -15.57 3.21 23.52
N GLY A 115 -15.29 4.50 23.77
CA GLY A 115 -14.42 4.94 24.86
C GLY A 115 -12.91 4.84 24.57
N SER A 116 -12.54 4.53 23.33
CA SER A 116 -11.14 4.55 22.87
C SER A 116 -10.95 5.66 21.84
N ASP A 117 -9.93 6.48 22.04
CA ASP A 117 -9.54 7.49 21.06
C ASP A 117 -8.77 6.85 19.93
N ILE A 118 -9.21 7.12 18.70
CA ILE A 118 -8.56 6.71 17.46
C ILE A 118 -8.09 7.98 16.76
N TYR A 119 -6.80 8.06 16.50
CA TYR A 119 -6.15 9.24 15.98
C TYR A 119 -5.88 9.10 14.49
N GLY A 120 -6.25 10.12 13.68
CA GLY A 120 -6.06 10.13 12.24
C GLY A 120 -4.69 10.61 11.81
N ILE A 121 -4.20 11.71 12.38
CA ILE A 121 -2.89 12.30 12.10
C ILE A 121 -2.37 13.05 13.31
N GLY A 122 -1.08 12.98 13.58
CA GLY A 122 -0.44 13.73 14.67
C GLY A 122 0.94 13.22 15.03
N PHE A 123 1.46 13.72 16.13
CA PHE A 123 2.76 13.36 16.63
C PHE A 123 2.69 12.15 17.56
N ASN A 124 3.80 11.44 17.63
CA ASN A 124 4.06 10.39 18.60
C ASN A 124 5.39 10.72 19.27
N LEU A 125 5.37 11.69 20.21
CA LEU A 125 6.55 12.27 20.84
C LEU A 125 6.79 11.70 22.22
N PRO A 126 8.03 11.72 22.74
CA PRO A 126 8.32 11.25 24.09
C PRO A 126 7.86 12.27 25.14
N ASP A 127 7.30 11.77 26.26
CA ASP A 127 7.15 12.54 27.51
C ASP A 127 8.48 12.58 28.30
N ALA A 128 8.42 13.12 29.52
CA ALA A 128 9.59 13.24 30.41
C ALA A 128 10.15 11.87 30.85
N GLU A 129 9.32 10.84 30.83
CA GLU A 129 9.68 9.45 31.18
C GLU A 129 10.09 8.64 29.92
N GLY A 130 10.11 9.26 28.71
CA GLY A 130 10.47 8.62 27.45
C GLY A 130 9.36 7.74 26.87
N ARG A 131 8.11 7.90 27.33
CA ARG A 131 6.95 7.18 26.82
C ARG A 131 6.38 7.88 25.60
N ALA A 132 5.76 7.13 24.73
CA ALA A 132 5.08 7.66 23.56
C ALA A 132 3.76 8.33 23.95
N VAL A 133 3.62 9.60 23.63
CA VAL A 133 2.39 10.38 23.82
C VAL A 133 1.87 10.77 22.44
N HIS A 134 0.58 10.48 22.22
CA HIS A 134 -0.11 10.92 21.01
C HIS A 134 -0.56 12.37 21.20
N ASP A 135 -0.10 13.23 20.29
CA ASP A 135 -0.54 14.63 20.19
C ASP A 135 -1.01 14.88 18.75
N GLY A 136 -2.29 15.17 18.59
CA GLY A 136 -2.88 15.47 17.31
C GLY A 136 -4.30 16.00 17.44
N SER A 137 -4.67 16.89 16.56
CA SER A 137 -6.01 17.44 16.42
C SER A 137 -6.55 17.25 15.02
N ALA A 138 -7.86 17.44 14.83
CA ALA A 138 -8.48 17.25 13.53
C ALA A 138 -7.88 18.20 12.48
N PHE A 139 -7.49 17.64 11.34
CA PHE A 139 -6.91 18.34 10.19
C PHE A 139 -5.64 19.14 10.54
N ASP A 140 -4.88 18.67 11.50
CA ASP A 140 -3.68 19.30 11.99
C ASP A 140 -2.48 19.02 11.09
N GLY A 141 -2.43 19.71 9.95
CA GLY A 141 -1.43 19.54 8.92
C GLY A 141 -1.78 18.48 7.87
N LEU A 142 -0.83 18.23 6.97
CA LEU A 142 -1.01 17.37 5.82
C LEU A 142 0.08 16.29 5.79
N LEU A 143 -0.35 15.05 5.58
CA LEU A 143 0.51 14.01 5.00
C LEU A 143 0.72 14.31 3.52
N TRP A 144 1.92 14.13 3.03
CA TRP A 144 2.20 14.06 1.60
C TRP A 144 3.21 12.96 1.30
N LYS A 145 3.06 12.33 0.15
CA LYS A 145 3.97 11.32 -0.38
C LYS A 145 4.20 11.62 -1.86
N ALA A 146 5.45 11.64 -2.29
CA ALA A 146 5.83 11.64 -3.69
C ALA A 146 6.62 10.36 -3.98
N GLN A 147 6.34 9.71 -5.11
CA GLN A 147 6.92 8.41 -5.43
C GLN A 147 7.28 8.28 -6.90
N THR A 148 8.29 7.46 -7.16
CA THR A 148 8.63 6.96 -8.50
C THR A 148 9.03 5.50 -8.42
N GLY A 149 8.63 4.73 -9.42
CA GLY A 149 8.88 3.29 -9.40
C GLY A 149 8.92 2.66 -10.78
N GLY A 150 9.30 1.38 -10.79
CA GLY A 150 9.32 0.55 -11.99
C GLY A 150 8.69 -0.81 -11.71
N THR A 151 7.94 -1.32 -12.69
CA THR A 151 7.33 -2.65 -12.67
C THR A 151 7.91 -3.50 -13.78
N ILE A 152 8.28 -4.73 -13.45
CA ILE A 152 8.50 -5.80 -14.42
C ILE A 152 7.40 -6.82 -14.21
N GLN A 153 6.73 -7.24 -15.28
CA GLN A 153 5.63 -8.18 -15.23
C GLN A 153 5.69 -9.18 -16.36
N PHE A 154 5.18 -10.38 -16.12
CA PHE A 154 5.13 -11.45 -17.09
C PHE A 154 3.90 -12.30 -16.88
N ASP A 155 3.29 -12.73 -17.98
CA ASP A 155 2.21 -13.72 -18.01
C ASP A 155 2.61 -14.87 -18.95
N VAL A 156 2.54 -16.11 -18.44
CA VAL A 156 2.86 -17.31 -19.22
C VAL A 156 1.97 -17.43 -20.45
N ALA A 157 0.73 -16.95 -20.41
CA ALA A 157 -0.20 -16.94 -21.55
C ALA A 157 0.33 -16.12 -22.73
N ALA A 158 1.27 -15.20 -22.55
CA ALA A 158 1.95 -14.51 -23.64
C ALA A 158 2.82 -15.44 -24.51
N LEU A 159 3.30 -16.56 -23.95
CA LEU A 159 4.07 -17.59 -24.68
C LEU A 159 3.20 -18.77 -25.09
N TYR A 160 2.26 -19.14 -24.27
CA TYR A 160 1.36 -20.28 -24.43
C TYR A 160 -0.09 -19.83 -24.28
N PRO A 161 -0.73 -19.28 -25.34
CA PRO A 161 -2.09 -18.75 -25.25
C PRO A 161 -3.11 -19.81 -24.78
N GLY A 162 -4.03 -19.41 -23.93
CA GLY A 162 -5.12 -20.26 -23.42
C GLY A 162 -5.68 -19.73 -22.09
N ASP A 163 -6.99 -19.81 -21.92
CA ASP A 163 -7.72 -19.24 -20.77
C ASP A 163 -7.25 -19.75 -19.39
N TRP A 164 -6.57 -20.90 -19.36
CA TRP A 164 -6.05 -21.53 -18.16
C TRP A 164 -4.52 -21.42 -18.02
N HIS A 165 -3.86 -20.66 -18.89
CA HIS A 165 -2.40 -20.54 -18.90
C HIS A 165 -1.88 -19.26 -18.23
N HIS A 166 -2.74 -18.52 -17.54
CA HIS A 166 -2.40 -17.24 -16.92
C HIS A 166 -1.68 -17.43 -15.58
N VAL A 167 -0.41 -17.78 -15.64
CA VAL A 167 0.50 -17.67 -14.49
C VAL A 167 1.21 -16.34 -14.59
N VAL A 168 0.88 -15.44 -13.67
CA VAL A 168 1.39 -14.06 -13.66
C VAL A 168 2.49 -13.90 -12.62
N ALA A 169 3.55 -13.21 -13.01
CA ALA A 169 4.60 -12.77 -12.10
C ALA A 169 4.81 -11.26 -12.27
N ARG A 170 4.99 -10.56 -11.15
CA ARG A 170 5.20 -9.10 -11.15
C ARG A 170 6.18 -8.73 -10.06
N SER A 171 7.13 -7.87 -10.40
CA SER A 171 8.05 -7.24 -9.44
C SER A 171 7.93 -5.73 -9.59
N TYR A 172 7.68 -5.03 -8.48
CA TYR A 172 7.58 -3.57 -8.41
C TYR A 172 8.59 -3.03 -7.40
N HIS A 173 9.27 -1.95 -7.77
CA HIS A 173 10.21 -1.26 -6.91
C HIS A 173 9.96 0.24 -6.96
N GLU A 174 9.94 0.87 -5.79
CA GLU A 174 9.61 2.29 -5.60
C GLU A 174 10.59 2.96 -4.65
N ILE A 175 11.01 4.17 -4.98
CA ILE A 175 11.56 5.13 -4.04
C ILE A 175 10.50 6.19 -3.81
N ASN A 176 10.23 6.50 -2.55
CA ASN A 176 9.29 7.53 -2.19
C ASN A 176 9.84 8.43 -1.08
N TYR A 177 9.38 9.66 -1.07
CA TYR A 177 9.52 10.56 0.07
C TYR A 177 8.16 10.71 0.74
N LYS A 178 8.12 10.52 2.05
CA LYS A 178 6.93 10.68 2.86
C LYS A 178 7.17 11.77 3.91
N GLY A 179 6.21 12.68 4.09
CA GLY A 179 6.33 13.77 5.03
C GLY A 179 5.02 14.19 5.64
N TYR A 180 5.10 14.68 6.87
CA TYR A 180 4.05 15.38 7.59
C TYR A 180 4.45 16.83 7.74
N THR A 181 3.60 17.76 7.32
CA THR A 181 3.96 19.19 7.21
C THR A 181 4.30 19.85 8.54
N ARG A 182 3.87 19.29 9.67
CA ARG A 182 4.15 19.81 11.01
C ARG A 182 5.36 19.17 11.67
N ALA A 183 5.82 18.00 11.18
CA ALA A 183 6.95 17.32 11.77
C ALA A 183 8.27 17.96 11.35
N LYS A 184 9.16 18.19 12.31
CA LYS A 184 10.55 18.56 12.07
C LYS A 184 11.37 17.31 11.71
N ALA A 185 12.60 17.54 11.31
CA ALA A 185 13.54 16.45 11.02
C ALA A 185 13.73 15.56 12.25
N GLY A 186 13.56 14.25 12.07
CA GLY A 186 13.73 13.25 13.11
C GLY A 186 12.54 13.08 14.08
N GLU A 187 11.50 13.91 14.01
CA GLU A 187 10.30 13.74 14.82
C GLU A 187 9.42 12.63 14.28
N SER A 188 8.95 11.73 15.14
CA SER A 188 8.02 10.66 14.77
C SER A 188 6.59 11.16 14.77
N TRP A 189 5.83 10.66 13.79
CA TRP A 189 4.43 10.97 13.62
C TRP A 189 3.64 9.74 13.18
N TYR A 190 2.34 9.74 13.41
CA TYR A 190 1.41 8.69 12.98
C TYR A 190 0.43 9.21 11.94
N TYR A 191 -0.05 8.28 11.13
CA TYR A 191 -1.13 8.51 10.18
C TYR A 191 -2.03 7.28 10.10
N GLU A 192 -3.34 7.51 10.25
CA GLU A 192 -4.32 6.42 10.30
C GLU A 192 -3.96 5.40 11.40
N PHE A 193 -3.98 4.11 11.05
CA PHE A 193 -3.70 3.00 11.95
C PHE A 193 -2.24 2.53 11.86
N ASP A 194 -1.32 3.36 11.40
CA ASP A 194 0.09 2.98 11.38
C ASP A 194 0.70 2.92 12.80
N TYR A 195 1.93 2.40 12.87
CA TYR A 195 2.61 2.25 14.17
C TYR A 195 3.08 3.55 14.81
N GLY A 196 2.91 4.70 14.14
CA GLY A 196 3.39 5.98 14.61
C GLY A 196 4.90 6.12 14.57
N GLU A 197 5.58 5.32 13.76
CA GLU A 197 7.03 5.36 13.59
C GLU A 197 7.47 6.06 12.30
N ASN A 198 6.57 6.84 11.66
CA ASN A 198 6.96 7.62 10.49
C ASN A 198 7.86 8.77 10.88
N VAL A 199 8.81 9.06 10.01
CA VAL A 199 9.67 10.23 10.05
C VAL A 199 9.71 10.82 8.65
N ASN A 200 9.85 12.15 8.53
CA ASN A 200 9.97 12.78 7.22
C ASN A 200 11.24 12.31 6.52
N GLY A 201 11.12 11.66 5.37
CA GLY A 201 12.28 11.14 4.68
C GLY A 201 11.99 10.21 3.52
N PHE A 202 13.06 9.76 2.89
CA PHE A 202 13.01 8.78 1.82
C PHE A 202 12.79 7.37 2.34
N ASN A 203 12.02 6.59 1.59
CA ASN A 203 11.76 5.19 1.86
C ASN A 203 11.88 4.40 0.54
N TYR A 204 12.20 3.13 0.68
CA TYR A 204 12.07 2.13 -0.37
C TYR A 204 10.85 1.26 -0.08
N TYR A 205 10.09 0.97 -1.13
CA TYR A 205 9.06 -0.07 -1.11
C TYR A 205 9.27 -0.98 -2.31
N GLY A 206 9.16 -2.28 -2.11
CA GLY A 206 9.21 -3.26 -3.18
C GLY A 206 8.20 -4.36 -2.96
N ASN A 207 7.73 -4.99 -4.06
CA ASN A 207 6.90 -6.17 -3.96
C ASN A 207 7.17 -7.17 -5.06
N LEU A 208 6.91 -8.44 -4.74
CA LEU A 208 6.92 -9.56 -5.67
C LEU A 208 5.60 -10.30 -5.54
N LEU A 209 4.88 -10.41 -6.66
CA LEU A 209 3.64 -11.17 -6.77
C LEU A 209 3.83 -12.33 -7.74
N ILE A 210 3.31 -13.50 -7.35
CA ILE A 210 3.13 -14.66 -8.22
C ILE A 210 1.69 -15.11 -8.05
N GLY A 211 0.95 -15.25 -9.14
CA GLY A 211 -0.46 -15.59 -9.13
C GLY A 211 -0.87 -16.49 -10.27
N TYR A 212 -1.98 -17.17 -10.07
CA TYR A 212 -2.67 -17.96 -11.09
C TYR A 212 -4.07 -17.38 -11.29
N GLN A 213 -4.37 -16.96 -12.52
CA GLN A 213 -5.68 -16.46 -12.92
C GLN A 213 -6.48 -17.55 -13.61
N MET A 214 -7.76 -17.63 -13.30
CA MET A 214 -8.67 -18.67 -13.75
C MET A 214 -9.93 -18.04 -14.38
N PRO A 215 -10.47 -18.59 -15.49
CA PRO A 215 -11.66 -18.06 -16.15
C PRO A 215 -12.97 -18.54 -15.49
N VAL A 216 -13.02 -18.55 -14.16
CA VAL A 216 -14.17 -19.03 -13.35
C VAL A 216 -14.49 -18.06 -12.21
N PHE A 217 -15.54 -18.34 -11.44
CA PHE A 217 -15.95 -17.52 -10.28
C PHE A 217 -14.78 -17.26 -9.30
N PHE A 218 -14.02 -18.29 -8.93
CA PHE A 218 -12.74 -18.15 -8.22
C PHE A 218 -11.65 -17.86 -9.25
N ASN A 219 -11.39 -16.59 -9.46
CA ASN A 219 -10.62 -16.12 -10.61
C ASN A 219 -9.14 -15.89 -10.35
N LEU A 220 -8.71 -15.85 -9.07
CA LEU A 220 -7.33 -15.57 -8.70
C LEU A 220 -6.91 -16.31 -7.44
N ALA A 221 -5.75 -16.93 -7.47
CA ALA A 221 -4.96 -17.32 -6.31
C ALA A 221 -3.56 -16.76 -6.45
N ALA A 222 -3.11 -15.94 -5.49
CA ALA A 222 -1.79 -15.31 -5.56
C ALA A 222 -1.08 -15.25 -4.21
N LEU A 223 0.25 -15.20 -4.27
CA LEU A 223 1.14 -14.89 -3.17
C LEU A 223 1.82 -13.55 -3.47
N LEU A 224 1.90 -12.70 -2.45
CA LEU A 224 2.53 -11.41 -2.51
C LEU A 224 3.52 -11.28 -1.35
N ALA A 225 4.75 -10.89 -1.65
CA ALA A 225 5.75 -10.49 -0.67
C ALA A 225 6.04 -9.00 -0.85
N GLU A 226 5.97 -8.23 0.22
CA GLU A 226 6.21 -6.79 0.24
C GLU A 226 7.35 -6.46 1.18
N ALA A 227 8.18 -5.50 0.82
CA ALA A 227 9.33 -5.04 1.58
C ALA A 227 9.27 -3.53 1.75
N ASP A 228 9.32 -3.05 2.99
CA ASP A 228 9.44 -1.64 3.35
C ASP A 228 10.77 -1.40 4.06
N LEU A 229 11.49 -0.35 3.66
CA LEU A 229 12.76 0.05 4.26
C LEU A 229 12.86 1.57 4.37
N TYR A 230 13.23 2.07 5.54
CA TYR A 230 13.56 3.47 5.73
C TYR A 230 14.95 3.78 5.16
N LEU A 231 15.04 4.80 4.31
CA LEU A 231 16.27 5.27 3.68
C LEU A 231 16.80 6.57 4.33
N TYR A 232 16.04 7.16 5.24
CA TYR A 232 16.47 8.32 6.02
C TYR A 232 17.31 7.91 7.23
N ASP A 233 18.12 8.83 7.72
CA ASP A 233 18.87 8.64 8.96
C ASP A 233 18.12 9.22 10.14
N THR A 234 18.07 8.46 11.23
CA THR A 234 17.65 8.92 12.56
C THR A 234 18.84 8.97 13.49
N PRO A 235 18.78 9.74 14.60
CA PRO A 235 19.74 9.57 15.68
C PRO A 235 19.77 8.09 16.11
N ASP A 236 20.99 7.54 16.30
CA ASP A 236 21.19 6.14 16.68
C ASP A 236 20.53 5.13 15.72
N ARG A 237 20.66 5.36 14.40
CA ARG A 237 20.12 4.45 13.36
C ARG A 237 20.45 2.98 13.68
N GLY A 238 19.46 2.13 13.53
CA GLY A 238 19.54 0.70 13.83
C GLY A 238 19.28 0.34 15.29
N LYS A 239 19.34 1.29 16.22
CA LYS A 239 19.06 1.02 17.62
C LYS A 239 17.64 0.47 17.85
N TRP A 240 16.66 1.06 17.23
CA TRP A 240 15.26 0.63 17.32
C TRP A 240 14.79 -0.18 16.09
N GLY A 241 15.75 -0.60 15.23
CA GLY A 241 15.51 -1.46 14.10
C GLY A 241 14.95 -0.74 12.87
N ASP A 242 15.17 0.56 12.72
CA ASP A 242 14.80 1.37 11.54
C ASP A 242 15.65 1.06 10.31
N ASP A 243 16.77 0.36 10.48
CA ASP A 243 17.61 -0.19 9.40
C ASP A 243 17.12 -1.56 8.89
N ARG A 244 16.08 -2.13 9.50
CA ARG A 244 15.59 -3.47 9.17
C ARG A 244 14.44 -3.39 8.19
N ILE A 245 14.50 -4.24 7.15
CA ILE A 245 13.39 -4.42 6.20
C ILE A 245 12.19 -5.01 6.95
N ARG A 246 11.03 -4.39 6.78
CA ARG A 246 9.75 -4.96 7.19
C ARG A 246 9.17 -5.74 6.03
N TRP A 247 8.93 -7.01 6.24
CA TRP A 247 8.30 -7.88 5.26
C TRP A 247 6.82 -8.09 5.59
N THR A 248 5.98 -8.05 4.55
CA THR A 248 4.59 -8.48 4.62
C THR A 248 4.36 -9.56 3.58
N PHE A 249 3.81 -10.70 3.98
CA PHE A 249 3.46 -11.81 3.10
C PHE A 249 1.95 -11.96 3.08
N SER A 250 1.37 -12.01 1.88
CA SER A 250 -0.07 -12.07 1.67
C SER A 250 -0.44 -13.25 0.79
N GLY A 251 -1.45 -14.02 1.22
CA GLY A 251 -2.22 -14.90 0.34
C GLY A 251 -3.46 -14.14 -0.14
N ILE A 252 -3.70 -14.11 -1.43
CA ILE A 252 -4.78 -13.37 -2.06
C ILE A 252 -5.67 -14.32 -2.85
N PHE A 253 -6.99 -14.23 -2.62
CA PHE A 253 -8.01 -15.04 -3.27
C PHE A 253 -9.07 -14.13 -3.88
N GLY A 254 -9.17 -14.15 -5.21
CA GLY A 254 -10.06 -13.29 -5.97
C GLY A 254 -11.30 -14.04 -6.48
N PHE A 255 -12.43 -13.35 -6.47
CA PHE A 255 -13.73 -13.88 -6.92
C PHE A 255 -14.43 -12.84 -7.79
N THR A 256 -14.86 -13.22 -8.99
CA THR A 256 -15.75 -12.42 -9.83
C THR A 256 -17.20 -12.69 -9.44
N VAL A 257 -17.79 -11.80 -8.63
CA VAL A 257 -19.17 -11.95 -8.14
C VAL A 257 -20.17 -11.62 -9.25
N THR A 258 -19.91 -10.56 -10.00
CA THR A 258 -20.68 -10.19 -11.21
C THR A 258 -19.71 -9.58 -12.24
N LYS A 259 -20.22 -9.22 -13.44
CA LYS A 259 -19.41 -8.53 -14.45
C LYS A 259 -18.80 -7.19 -13.99
N ARG A 260 -19.34 -6.61 -12.92
CA ARG A 260 -18.89 -5.31 -12.39
C ARG A 260 -18.44 -5.38 -10.93
N LEU A 261 -18.52 -6.53 -10.29
CA LEU A 261 -18.26 -6.66 -8.86
C LEU A 261 -17.28 -7.80 -8.60
N ASP A 262 -16.13 -7.45 -8.06
CA ASP A 262 -15.10 -8.38 -7.63
C ASP A 262 -14.93 -8.32 -6.11
N LEU A 263 -14.63 -9.48 -5.51
CA LEU A 263 -14.27 -9.64 -4.11
C LEU A 263 -12.87 -10.24 -4.02
N ASN A 264 -11.99 -9.60 -3.26
CA ASN A 264 -10.69 -10.15 -2.91
C ASN A 264 -10.62 -10.41 -1.40
N LEU A 265 -10.24 -11.62 -1.01
CA LEU A 265 -9.93 -12.00 0.37
C LEU A 265 -8.40 -12.11 0.51
N ILE A 266 -7.88 -11.56 1.62
CA ILE A 266 -6.44 -11.43 1.83
C ILE A 266 -6.12 -11.88 3.25
N ALA A 267 -5.16 -12.81 3.38
CA ALA A 267 -4.59 -13.20 4.66
C ALA A 267 -3.13 -12.74 4.72
N GLN A 268 -2.75 -12.04 5.78
CA GLN A 268 -1.43 -11.40 5.89
C GLN A 268 -0.66 -11.82 7.12
N PHE A 269 0.65 -12.03 6.90
CA PHE A 269 1.66 -12.19 7.93
C PHE A 269 2.68 -11.07 7.77
N GLN A 270 3.20 -10.54 8.88
CA GLN A 270 4.17 -9.45 8.85
C GLN A 270 5.32 -9.72 9.81
N THR A 271 6.51 -9.22 9.48
CA THR A 271 7.64 -9.22 10.40
C THR A 271 7.49 -8.08 11.40
N TRP A 272 7.64 -8.41 12.67
CA TRP A 272 7.62 -7.50 13.81
C TRP A 272 9.00 -7.37 14.41
N ARG A 273 9.35 -6.17 14.85
CA ARG A 273 10.57 -5.92 15.60
C ARG A 273 10.40 -6.39 17.02
N ASN A 274 11.39 -7.13 17.53
CA ASN A 274 11.45 -7.51 18.94
C ASN A 274 12.42 -6.58 19.66
N TYR A 275 12.03 -6.16 20.85
CA TYR A 275 12.80 -5.20 21.66
C TYR A 275 13.25 -5.83 22.96
N GLN A 276 14.33 -5.30 23.53
CA GLN A 276 14.90 -5.78 24.79
C GLN A 276 14.07 -5.37 26.00
N GLU A 277 13.44 -4.19 25.94
CA GLU A 277 12.65 -3.65 27.02
C GLU A 277 11.33 -4.42 27.18
N PRO A 278 10.97 -4.92 28.38
CA PRO A 278 9.74 -5.69 28.58
C PRO A 278 8.45 -4.89 28.32
N ASP A 279 8.49 -3.57 28.57
CA ASP A 279 7.39 -2.61 28.44
C ASP A 279 7.53 -1.71 27.20
N TRP A 280 8.25 -2.17 26.19
CA TRP A 280 8.57 -1.41 24.98
C TRP A 280 7.33 -0.82 24.27
N GLU A 281 6.17 -1.42 24.45
CA GLU A 281 4.94 -0.92 23.83
C GLU A 281 4.57 0.51 24.27
N GLY A 282 4.92 0.89 25.50
CA GLY A 282 4.72 2.23 26.02
C GLY A 282 5.82 3.21 25.67
N LEU A 283 6.98 2.75 25.21
CA LEU A 283 8.12 3.61 24.92
C LEU A 283 8.00 4.29 23.55
N TYR A 284 8.51 5.52 23.49
CA TYR A 284 8.76 6.20 22.23
C TYR A 284 9.70 5.38 21.34
N TYR A 285 9.48 5.34 20.04
CA TYR A 285 10.20 4.42 19.14
C TYR A 285 11.72 4.53 19.21
N GLN A 286 12.26 5.76 19.21
CA GLN A 286 13.72 5.95 19.25
C GLN A 286 14.34 5.64 20.62
N ASN A 287 13.52 5.42 21.65
CA ASN A 287 13.96 4.97 22.98
C ASN A 287 14.02 3.44 23.11
N ARG A 288 13.49 2.70 22.15
CA ARG A 288 13.51 1.24 22.13
C ARG A 288 14.86 0.72 21.67
N THR A 289 15.24 -0.47 22.15
CA THR A 289 16.45 -1.16 21.70
C THR A 289 16.08 -2.49 21.07
N ILE A 290 16.48 -2.69 19.82
CA ILE A 290 16.21 -3.95 19.10
C ILE A 290 16.87 -5.13 19.82
N ASP A 291 16.20 -6.28 19.92
CA ASP A 291 16.79 -7.51 20.42
C ASP A 291 17.77 -8.05 19.36
N GLY A 292 19.06 -7.91 19.61
CA GLY A 292 20.10 -8.38 18.70
C GLY A 292 20.12 -9.91 18.50
N SER A 293 19.56 -10.68 19.43
CA SER A 293 19.51 -12.14 19.34
C SER A 293 18.37 -12.63 18.44
N ARG A 294 17.25 -11.92 18.45
CA ARG A 294 16.06 -12.22 17.64
C ARG A 294 15.39 -10.91 17.19
N PRO A 295 15.99 -10.20 16.25
CA PRO A 295 15.55 -8.84 15.91
C PRO A 295 14.15 -8.77 15.27
N LEU A 296 13.74 -9.83 14.57
CA LEU A 296 12.45 -9.90 13.88
C LEU A 296 11.73 -11.20 14.19
N SER A 297 10.41 -11.16 14.24
CA SER A 297 9.53 -12.33 14.32
C SER A 297 8.41 -12.21 13.28
N LEU A 298 8.12 -13.28 12.56
CA LEU A 298 6.99 -13.35 11.64
C LEU A 298 5.73 -13.69 12.44
N GLN A 299 4.69 -12.87 12.32
CA GLN A 299 3.42 -13.07 13.03
C GLN A 299 2.25 -12.87 12.08
N PHE A 300 1.12 -13.52 12.42
CA PHE A 300 -0.14 -13.23 11.76
C PHE A 300 -0.50 -11.76 12.00
N TYR A 301 -0.85 -11.08 10.90
CA TYR A 301 -1.16 -9.66 10.94
C TYR A 301 -2.67 -9.43 10.89
N ARG A 302 -3.32 -9.84 9.79
CA ARG A 302 -4.76 -9.62 9.60
C ARG A 302 -5.36 -10.46 8.50
N ILE A 303 -6.71 -10.50 8.48
CA ILE A 303 -7.51 -10.84 7.31
C ILE A 303 -8.18 -9.57 6.81
N ALA A 304 -8.19 -9.36 5.51
CA ALA A 304 -8.86 -8.23 4.87
C ALA A 304 -9.76 -8.73 3.72
N ALA A 305 -10.76 -7.94 3.41
CA ALA A 305 -11.61 -8.10 2.25
C ALA A 305 -11.70 -6.77 1.49
N ALA A 306 -11.63 -6.84 0.17
CA ALA A 306 -11.84 -5.71 -0.72
C ALA A 306 -12.93 -6.03 -1.73
N LEU A 307 -13.96 -5.20 -1.76
CA LEU A 307 -15.08 -5.29 -2.68
C LEU A 307 -14.95 -4.15 -3.69
N THR A 308 -14.71 -4.47 -4.96
CA THR A 308 -14.50 -3.50 -6.04
C THR A 308 -15.66 -3.52 -7.01
N TYR A 309 -16.27 -2.36 -7.22
CA TYR A 309 -17.33 -2.14 -8.22
C TYR A 309 -16.79 -1.28 -9.36
N ARG A 310 -16.94 -1.76 -10.61
CA ARG A 310 -16.57 -1.04 -11.84
C ARG A 310 -17.77 -0.24 -12.35
N LEU A 311 -17.58 1.06 -12.58
CA LEU A 311 -18.58 2.01 -13.04
C LEU A 311 -18.83 1.93 -14.56
#